data_240a98a4b8a4f47ea949583a2b63616e
#
_entry.id   240a98a4b8a4f47ea949583a2b63616e
#
_cell.length_a   1.000
_cell.length_b   1.000
_cell.length_c   1.000
_cell.angle_alpha   90.00
_cell.angle_beta   90.00
_cell.angle_gamma   90.00
#
_symmetry.space_group_name_H-M   'P 1'
#
loop_
_entity.id
_entity.type
_entity.pdbx_description
1 polymer ?
#
loop_
_entity_poly.entity_id
_entity_poly.type
_entity_poly.pdbx_seq_one_letter_code
_entity_poly.pdbx_strand_id
1 'polypeptide(L)'
;IWETVGTTADQPSGLDLSSGFAYGISTDDRDKVDIFYSSDGFIVTSADAGTGMTRITYFKIGSSTDLNDGIASSIKDGTWTKNIPDNTTNYVFLYDNDLHYSKIKIVNRGGGVPGIPAWIEIQWIYNKTVNDVRFP
;
A
#
# COMPACT_ATOMS: atom_id res chain seq x y z
N ILE A 1 1.72 -9.13 -0.42
CA ILE A 1 1.47 -8.88 -1.86
C ILE A 1 2.72 -9.16 -2.68
N TRP A 2 2.55 -9.41 -3.95
CA TRP A 2 3.56 -9.87 -4.90
C TRP A 2 3.82 -8.84 -5.98
N GLU A 3 5.10 -8.69 -6.33
CA GLU A 3 5.51 -7.91 -7.51
C GLU A 3 5.21 -8.74 -8.75
N THR A 4 4.09 -8.49 -9.36
CA THR A 4 3.71 -9.20 -10.57
C THR A 4 3.17 -8.25 -11.63
N VAL A 5 3.40 -8.60 -12.86
CA VAL A 5 2.59 -8.10 -13.98
C VAL A 5 1.31 -8.92 -14.09
N GLY A 6 1.29 -10.03 -13.37
CA GLY A 6 0.19 -10.96 -13.33
C GLY A 6 -0.87 -10.54 -12.33
N THR A 7 -1.97 -11.20 -12.42
CA THR A 7 -3.19 -10.82 -11.76
C THR A 7 -3.82 -12.05 -11.14
N THR A 8 -2.95 -13.01 -10.75
CA THR A 8 -3.41 -14.29 -10.24
C THR A 8 -3.88 -14.18 -8.80
N ALA A 9 -4.86 -14.99 -8.44
CA ALA A 9 -5.37 -15.07 -7.07
C ALA A 9 -4.32 -15.64 -6.10
N ASP A 10 -3.39 -16.47 -6.60
CA ASP A 10 -2.35 -17.09 -5.78
C ASP A 10 -1.20 -16.14 -5.44
N GLN A 11 -0.99 -15.12 -6.26
CA GLN A 11 0.07 -14.13 -6.09
C GLN A 11 -0.50 -12.72 -6.30
N PRO A 12 -1.42 -12.28 -5.43
CA PRO A 12 -2.09 -11.00 -5.58
C PRO A 12 -1.12 -9.84 -5.37
N SER A 13 -1.21 -8.83 -6.23
CA SER A 13 -0.36 -7.64 -6.18
C SER A 13 -1.03 -6.45 -5.52
N GLY A 14 -2.34 -6.45 -5.41
CA GLY A 14 -3.12 -5.35 -4.84
C GLY A 14 -3.52 -5.58 -3.39
N LEU A 15 -3.72 -4.50 -2.66
CA LEU A 15 -4.18 -4.53 -1.27
C LEU A 15 -5.32 -3.53 -1.07
N ASP A 16 -6.41 -4.00 -0.48
CA ASP A 16 -7.48 -3.18 0.06
C ASP A 16 -7.17 -2.91 1.53
N LEU A 17 -6.86 -1.68 1.86
CA LEU A 17 -6.46 -1.30 3.22
C LEU A 17 -7.60 -1.41 4.23
N SER A 18 -8.84 -1.22 3.80
CA SER A 18 -9.98 -1.22 4.70
C SER A 18 -10.40 -2.62 5.14
N SER A 19 -10.27 -3.60 4.25
CA SER A 19 -10.67 -4.99 4.51
C SER A 19 -9.50 -5.91 4.86
N GLY A 20 -8.30 -5.55 4.46
CA GLY A 20 -7.12 -6.39 4.59
C GLY A 20 -7.00 -7.48 3.53
N PHE A 21 -7.87 -7.49 2.52
CA PHE A 21 -7.77 -8.45 1.44
C PHE A 21 -6.71 -8.06 0.42
N ALA A 22 -5.92 -9.05 0.01
CA ALA A 22 -5.02 -8.93 -1.13
C ALA A 22 -5.75 -9.44 -2.38
N TYR A 23 -5.76 -8.64 -3.43
CA TYR A 23 -6.46 -8.94 -4.68
C TYR A 23 -5.49 -9.05 -5.84
N GLY A 24 -5.72 -10.04 -6.72
CA GLY A 24 -5.26 -9.94 -8.10
C GLY A 24 -5.99 -8.81 -8.82
N ILE A 25 -5.41 -8.32 -9.91
CA ILE A 25 -6.05 -7.24 -10.68
C ILE A 25 -7.09 -7.84 -11.64
N SER A 26 -8.13 -8.46 -11.09
CA SER A 26 -9.26 -8.90 -11.88
C SER A 26 -10.22 -7.74 -12.13
N THR A 27 -11.08 -7.90 -13.12
CA THR A 27 -12.06 -6.88 -13.48
C THR A 27 -13.01 -6.55 -12.32
N ASP A 28 -13.33 -7.55 -11.50
CA ASP A 28 -14.33 -7.42 -10.45
C ASP A 28 -13.77 -6.74 -9.18
N ASP A 29 -12.44 -6.77 -8.98
CA ASP A 29 -11.82 -6.31 -7.73
C ASP A 29 -11.02 -5.01 -7.89
N ARG A 30 -10.92 -4.47 -9.10
CA ARG A 30 -10.11 -3.28 -9.39
C ARG A 30 -10.50 -2.06 -8.58
N ASP A 31 -11.78 -1.90 -8.32
CA ASP A 31 -12.33 -0.76 -7.56
C ASP A 31 -12.09 -0.87 -6.05
N LYS A 32 -11.56 -1.99 -5.57
CA LYS A 32 -11.27 -2.23 -4.15
C LYS A 32 -9.82 -2.01 -3.78
N VAL A 33 -8.92 -2.02 -4.76
CA VAL A 33 -7.48 -1.96 -4.53
C VAL A 33 -7.02 -0.54 -4.27
N ASP A 34 -6.43 -0.31 -3.11
CA ASP A 34 -5.87 0.99 -2.72
C ASP A 34 -4.41 1.15 -3.16
N ILE A 35 -3.60 0.11 -2.97
CA ILE A 35 -2.18 0.11 -3.32
C ILE A 35 -1.83 -1.17 -4.08
N PHE A 36 -0.77 -1.08 -4.86
CA PHE A 36 -0.35 -2.14 -5.76
C PHE A 36 1.18 -2.29 -5.75
N TYR A 37 1.66 -3.52 -5.72
CA TYR A 37 3.09 -3.81 -5.83
C TYR A 37 3.48 -3.96 -7.31
N SER A 38 4.15 -2.94 -7.81
CA SER A 38 4.53 -2.84 -9.22
C SER A 38 5.78 -3.67 -9.55
N SER A 39 5.90 -4.06 -10.81
CA SER A 39 7.03 -4.88 -11.32
C SER A 39 8.36 -4.12 -11.36
N ASP A 40 8.38 -2.84 -11.06
CA ASP A 40 9.60 -2.02 -11.05
C ASP A 40 10.18 -1.79 -9.65
N GLY A 41 9.66 -2.47 -8.63
CA GLY A 41 10.16 -2.36 -7.27
C GLY A 41 9.51 -1.24 -6.45
N PHE A 42 8.38 -0.70 -6.89
CA PHE A 42 7.63 0.32 -6.18
C PHE A 42 6.28 -0.18 -5.72
N ILE A 43 5.85 0.31 -4.56
CA ILE A 43 4.46 0.24 -4.14
C ILE A 43 3.82 1.55 -4.60
N VAL A 44 2.76 1.44 -5.37
CA VAL A 44 2.14 2.59 -6.05
C VAL A 44 0.66 2.71 -5.68
N THR A 45 0.12 3.91 -5.85
CA THR A 45 -1.33 4.10 -5.86
C THR A 45 -1.97 3.23 -6.96
N SER A 46 -3.12 2.65 -6.70
CA SER A 46 -3.72 1.72 -7.64
C SER A 46 -4.01 2.36 -9.00
N ALA A 47 -4.36 3.64 -9.04
CA ALA A 47 -4.62 4.36 -10.29
C ALA A 47 -3.42 4.38 -11.25
N ASP A 48 -2.20 4.27 -10.73
CA ASP A 48 -0.97 4.24 -11.54
C ASP A 48 -0.54 2.82 -11.92
N ALA A 49 -1.21 1.79 -11.41
CA ALA A 49 -0.79 0.40 -11.59
C ALA A 49 -1.23 -0.21 -12.92
N GLY A 50 -2.21 0.36 -13.58
CA GLY A 50 -2.69 -0.16 -14.85
C GLY A 50 -4.14 0.18 -15.17
N THR A 51 -4.60 -0.39 -16.27
CA THR A 51 -5.93 -0.12 -16.82
C THR A 51 -7.06 -0.55 -15.90
N GLY A 52 -8.02 0.34 -15.72
CA GLY A 52 -9.24 0.09 -14.94
C GLY A 52 -9.09 0.30 -13.44
N MET A 53 -7.91 0.64 -12.96
CA MET A 53 -7.65 0.99 -11.57
C MET A 53 -7.86 2.50 -11.40
N THR A 54 -8.66 2.92 -10.44
CA THR A 54 -9.07 4.33 -10.32
C THR A 54 -8.83 4.94 -8.94
N ARG A 55 -8.58 4.14 -7.93
CA ARG A 55 -8.40 4.64 -6.56
C ARG A 55 -7.04 5.30 -6.40
N ILE A 56 -7.02 6.45 -5.73
CA ILE A 56 -5.80 7.23 -5.51
C ILE A 56 -5.46 7.20 -4.03
N THR A 57 -4.25 6.71 -3.73
CA THR A 57 -3.67 6.70 -2.39
C THR A 57 -2.37 7.49 -2.40
N TYR A 58 -2.20 8.37 -1.43
CA TYR A 58 -1.00 9.17 -1.25
C TYR A 58 -0.16 8.61 -0.11
N PHE A 59 1.16 8.78 -0.23
CA PHE A 59 2.16 8.22 0.67
C PHE A 59 3.03 9.31 1.26
N LYS A 60 3.36 9.17 2.55
CA LYS A 60 4.40 9.97 3.20
C LYS A 60 5.22 9.08 4.12
N ILE A 61 6.52 8.99 3.87
CA ILE A 61 7.43 8.20 4.70
C ILE A 61 7.54 8.86 6.07
N GLY A 62 7.36 8.06 7.12
CA GLY A 62 7.44 8.51 8.50
C GLY A 62 8.86 8.55 9.05
N SER A 63 8.98 8.86 10.33
CA SER A 63 10.25 9.15 10.99
C SER A 63 10.85 7.98 11.78
N SER A 64 10.15 6.84 11.85
CA SER A 64 10.53 5.71 12.70
C SER A 64 10.23 4.38 12.01
N THR A 65 10.84 3.32 12.52
CA THR A 65 10.57 1.94 12.11
C THR A 65 9.54 1.25 13.00
N ASP A 66 9.13 1.86 14.10
CA ASP A 66 8.15 1.28 15.02
C ASP A 66 6.73 1.71 14.64
N LEU A 67 5.99 0.79 14.03
CA LEU A 67 4.60 1.01 13.62
C LEU A 67 3.70 1.43 14.80
N ASN A 68 4.01 0.99 16.00
CA ASN A 68 3.22 1.20 17.20
C ASN A 68 3.76 2.33 18.09
N ASP A 69 4.49 3.28 17.54
CA ASP A 69 5.05 4.42 18.30
C ASP A 69 4.00 5.45 18.76
N GLY A 70 2.75 5.30 18.33
CA GLY A 70 1.66 6.20 18.71
C GLY A 70 1.64 7.53 17.98
N ILE A 71 2.59 7.78 17.09
CA ILE A 71 2.68 9.06 16.36
C ILE A 71 1.57 9.15 15.34
N ALA A 72 0.79 10.24 15.40
CA ALA A 72 -0.24 10.54 14.43
C ALA A 72 0.37 10.93 13.07
N SER A 73 -0.41 10.73 12.01
CA SER A 73 -0.03 11.23 10.69
C SER A 73 0.03 12.77 10.69
N SER A 74 0.91 13.33 9.88
CA SER A 74 0.73 14.69 9.42
C SER A 74 -0.52 14.78 8.54
N ILE A 75 -1.12 15.96 8.45
CA ILE A 75 -2.25 16.19 7.56
C ILE A 75 -1.75 16.09 6.10
N LYS A 76 -2.46 15.36 5.28
CA LYS A 76 -2.14 15.20 3.85
C LYS A 76 -2.12 16.57 3.17
N ASP A 77 -1.03 16.85 2.47
CA ASP A 77 -0.81 18.08 1.70
C ASP A 77 -0.18 17.77 0.33
N GLY A 78 0.25 18.79 -0.38
CA GLY A 78 0.85 18.65 -1.71
C GLY A 78 2.23 18.01 -1.75
N THR A 79 2.87 17.74 -0.60
CA THR A 79 4.20 17.10 -0.54
C THR A 79 4.15 15.58 -0.55
N TRP A 80 2.98 14.99 -0.41
CA TRP A 80 2.81 13.55 -0.43
C TRP A 80 2.98 13.00 -1.83
N THR A 81 3.50 11.79 -1.93
CA THR A 81 3.77 11.11 -3.19
C THR A 81 2.73 10.03 -3.49
N LYS A 82 2.77 9.47 -4.69
CA LYS A 82 1.88 8.38 -5.12
C LYS A 82 2.57 7.03 -5.17
N ASN A 83 3.80 6.94 -4.69
CA ASN A 83 4.57 5.71 -4.63
C ASN A 83 5.65 5.78 -3.56
N ILE A 84 6.13 4.60 -3.17
CA ILE A 84 7.32 4.43 -2.33
C ILE A 84 8.15 3.26 -2.85
N PRO A 85 9.48 3.28 -2.68
CA PRO A 85 10.32 2.11 -2.96
C PRO A 85 9.97 0.94 -2.02
N ASP A 86 10.05 -0.28 -2.54
CA ASP A 86 9.79 -1.50 -1.78
C ASP A 86 10.82 -1.79 -0.67
N ASN A 87 11.96 -1.10 -0.70
CA ASN A 87 13.00 -1.18 0.33
C ASN A 87 12.85 -0.14 1.45
N THR A 88 11.73 0.55 1.51
CA THR A 88 11.44 1.52 2.56
C THR A 88 11.39 0.82 3.93
N THR A 89 12.19 1.28 4.88
CA THR A 89 12.32 0.67 6.21
C THR A 89 11.48 1.34 7.29
N ASN A 90 11.28 2.65 7.18
CA ASN A 90 10.36 3.36 8.07
C ASN A 90 8.91 3.01 7.74
N TYR A 91 8.02 3.17 8.73
CA TYR A 91 6.58 3.14 8.41
C TYR A 91 6.22 4.30 7.48
N VAL A 92 5.11 4.15 6.80
CA VAL A 92 4.61 5.11 5.81
C VAL A 92 3.18 5.47 6.15
N PHE A 93 2.88 6.76 6.19
CA PHE A 93 1.51 7.24 6.28
C PHE A 93 0.86 7.17 4.90
N LEU A 94 -0.39 6.72 4.86
CA LEU A 94 -1.21 6.69 3.66
C LEU A 94 -2.48 7.50 3.87
N TYR A 95 -2.94 8.10 2.78
CA TYR A 95 -4.24 8.77 2.71
C TYR A 95 -4.96 8.23 1.48
N ASP A 96 -6.02 7.47 1.70
CA ASP A 96 -6.68 6.73 0.64
C ASP A 96 -7.79 7.51 -0.07
N ASN A 97 -8.37 6.88 -1.08
CA ASN A 97 -9.43 7.47 -1.90
C ASN A 97 -10.72 7.78 -1.11
N ASP A 98 -10.93 7.11 0.02
CA ASP A 98 -12.09 7.31 0.90
C ASP A 98 -11.79 8.29 2.04
N LEU A 99 -10.66 9.00 1.98
CA LEU A 99 -10.24 10.02 2.94
C LEU A 99 -9.90 9.46 4.33
N HIS A 100 -9.42 8.22 4.38
CA HIS A 100 -8.93 7.59 5.60
C HIS A 100 -7.41 7.60 5.66
N TYR A 101 -6.88 7.84 6.85
CA TYR A 101 -5.46 7.67 7.12
C TYR A 101 -5.16 6.25 7.54
N SER A 102 -4.02 5.75 7.10
CA SER A 102 -3.44 4.51 7.57
C SER A 102 -1.94 4.65 7.71
N LYS A 103 -1.33 3.67 8.37
CA LYS A 103 0.09 3.65 8.68
C LYS A 103 0.57 2.24 8.39
N ILE A 104 1.43 2.08 7.40
CA ILE A 104 1.90 0.77 6.96
C ILE A 104 3.38 0.60 7.24
N LYS A 105 3.81 -0.66 7.39
CA LYS A 105 5.21 -1.03 7.48
C LYS A 105 5.45 -2.32 6.70
N ILE A 106 6.51 -2.32 5.89
CA ILE A 106 7.03 -3.53 5.27
C ILE A 106 7.84 -4.27 6.32
N VAL A 107 7.38 -5.44 6.74
CA VAL A 107 8.00 -6.21 7.84
C VAL A 107 8.83 -7.38 7.33
N ASN A 108 8.58 -7.83 6.11
CA ASN A 108 9.31 -8.93 5.50
C ASN A 108 9.30 -8.82 3.99
N ARG A 109 10.28 -9.43 3.36
CA ARG A 109 10.42 -9.42 1.90
C ARG A 109 11.16 -10.67 1.44
N GLY A 110 10.90 -11.10 0.21
CA GLY A 110 11.55 -12.26 -0.38
C GLY A 110 11.30 -12.35 -1.87
N GLY A 111 11.64 -13.49 -2.45
CA GLY A 111 11.51 -13.71 -3.88
C GLY A 111 12.46 -12.83 -4.70
N GLY A 112 12.03 -12.46 -5.92
CA GLY A 112 12.83 -11.65 -6.83
C GLY A 112 13.95 -12.43 -7.51
N VAL A 113 13.86 -13.74 -7.52
CA VAL A 113 14.82 -14.65 -8.18
C VAL A 113 14.11 -15.33 -9.36
N PRO A 114 14.85 -15.93 -10.32
CA PRO A 114 14.22 -16.58 -11.46
C PRO A 114 13.14 -17.60 -11.05
N GLY A 115 11.94 -17.43 -11.58
CA GLY A 115 10.77 -18.27 -11.31
C GLY A 115 9.97 -17.91 -10.06
N ILE A 116 10.44 -16.99 -9.23
CA ILE A 116 9.75 -16.55 -8.02
C ILE A 116 9.66 -15.01 -8.02
N PRO A 117 8.47 -14.42 -8.18
CA PRO A 117 8.31 -12.98 -8.08
C PRO A 117 8.72 -12.46 -6.71
N ALA A 118 9.16 -11.22 -6.63
CA ALA A 118 9.36 -10.56 -5.35
C ALA A 118 8.02 -10.43 -4.61
N TRP A 119 8.08 -10.51 -3.30
CA TRP A 119 6.92 -10.32 -2.44
C TRP A 119 7.29 -9.49 -1.21
N ILE A 120 6.30 -8.84 -0.64
CA ILE A 120 6.41 -8.12 0.63
C ILE A 120 5.28 -8.51 1.56
N GLU A 121 5.60 -8.52 2.85
CA GLU A 121 4.63 -8.65 3.94
C GLU A 121 4.45 -7.29 4.57
N ILE A 122 3.22 -6.85 4.69
CA ILE A 122 2.85 -5.55 5.21
C ILE A 122 2.03 -5.73 6.49
N GLN A 123 2.38 -4.97 7.52
CA GLN A 123 1.51 -4.74 8.68
C GLN A 123 1.04 -3.29 8.63
N TRP A 124 -0.19 -3.04 9.10
CA TRP A 124 -0.72 -1.68 9.09
C TRP A 124 -1.77 -1.44 10.16
N ILE A 125 -2.00 -0.16 10.42
CA ILE A 125 -3.08 0.34 11.27
C ILE A 125 -3.96 1.22 10.38
N TYR A 126 -5.26 0.93 10.36
CA TYR A 126 -6.22 1.68 9.56
C TYR A 126 -7.18 2.45 10.46
N ASN A 127 -7.32 3.76 10.23
CA ASN A 127 -8.29 4.56 10.95
C ASN A 127 -9.59 4.67 10.14
N LYS A 128 -10.66 4.11 10.66
CA LYS A 128 -11.97 4.08 10.00
C LYS A 128 -12.73 5.40 10.05
N THR A 129 -12.20 6.38 10.79
CA THR A 129 -12.81 7.72 10.87
C THR A 129 -12.21 8.60 9.78
N VAL A 130 -13.08 9.17 8.94
CA VAL A 130 -12.67 10.05 7.84
C VAL A 130 -11.87 11.24 8.37
N ASN A 131 -10.73 11.51 7.73
CA ASN A 131 -9.83 12.62 8.04
C ASN A 131 -9.26 12.64 9.48
N ASP A 132 -9.31 11.53 10.18
CA ASP A 132 -8.70 11.39 11.50
C ASP A 132 -7.26 10.86 11.37
N VAL A 133 -6.28 11.63 11.82
CA VAL A 133 -4.86 11.34 11.69
C VAL A 133 -4.31 10.42 12.79
N ARG A 134 -5.12 10.04 13.76
CA ARG A 134 -4.68 9.33 14.97
C ARG A 134 -4.61 7.82 14.72
N PHE A 135 -3.65 7.19 15.39
CA PHE A 135 -3.47 5.72 15.40
C PHE A 135 -3.39 5.26 16.86
N PRO A 136 -4.53 4.91 17.44
CA PRO A 136 -4.58 4.47 18.83
C PRO A 136 -3.86 3.13 19.06
#